data_27b76d79e10c00f5ecdeb781f8908da0
#
_entry.id   27b76d79e10c00f5ecdeb781f8908da0
#
_cell.length_a   1.000
_cell.length_b   1.000
_cell.length_c   1.000
_cell.angle_alpha   90.00
_cell.angle_beta   90.00
_cell.angle_gamma   90.00
#
_symmetry.space_group_name_H-M   'P 1'
#
loop_
_entity.id
_entity.type
_entity.pdbx_description
1 polymer ?
#
loop_
_entity_poly.entity_id
_entity_poly.type
_entity_poly.pdbx_seq_one_letter_code
_entity_poly.pdbx_strand_id
1 'polypeptide(L)'
;QPQPNWCYISSGTWSLMGVELAQPLVSDQALAYNFTNEGGVGSYRFLKNIMGLWLVQECRRAWRLQGRDFSYAQLSGLAEEAAPFSALVDPDDETFLAPGDMVAGIRAYCRRTEQHIPDSEGVVVRVALESLALKYRWVLERLEEILGRRLSVIHIVGGGIQNELLCQFTA
;
A
#
# COMPACT_ATOMS: atom_id res chain seq x y z
N GLN A 1 7.44 -27.95 13.22
CA GLN A 1 8.03 -27.50 11.97
C GLN A 1 8.51 -26.07 12.17
N PRO A 2 9.68 -25.68 11.60
CA PRO A 2 10.10 -24.29 11.66
C PRO A 2 9.05 -23.41 10.97
N GLN A 3 8.67 -22.32 11.64
CA GLN A 3 7.75 -21.35 11.06
C GLN A 3 8.43 -20.65 9.86
N PRO A 4 7.73 -20.47 8.74
CA PRO A 4 8.30 -19.79 7.58
C PRO A 4 8.74 -18.37 7.96
N ASN A 5 9.92 -17.94 7.49
CA ASN A 5 10.45 -16.59 7.73
C ASN A 5 10.02 -15.58 6.66
N TRP A 6 8.89 -15.81 6.01
CA TRP A 6 8.37 -14.98 4.94
C TRP A 6 6.95 -14.50 5.25
N CYS A 7 6.59 -13.39 4.64
CA CYS A 7 5.22 -12.93 4.49
C CYS A 7 4.90 -12.72 3.01
N TYR A 8 3.65 -12.49 2.71
CA TYR A 8 3.22 -12.17 1.34
C TYR A 8 2.52 -10.82 1.29
N ILE A 9 2.54 -10.19 0.11
CA ILE A 9 1.68 -9.08 -0.27
C ILE A 9 0.93 -9.49 -1.53
N SER A 10 -0.40 -9.64 -1.44
CA SER A 10 -1.26 -9.71 -2.61
C SER A 10 -1.56 -8.28 -3.05
N SER A 11 -0.75 -7.77 -4.00
CA SER A 11 -0.78 -6.37 -4.44
C SER A 11 -1.69 -6.18 -5.65
N GLY A 12 -2.69 -5.34 -5.49
CA GLY A 12 -3.66 -4.96 -6.52
C GLY A 12 -4.31 -3.63 -6.17
N THR A 13 -5.59 -3.47 -6.50
CA THR A 13 -6.41 -2.32 -6.05
C THR A 13 -6.34 -2.18 -4.54
N TRP A 14 -6.54 -3.27 -3.83
CA TRP A 14 -6.19 -3.46 -2.42
C TRP A 14 -4.87 -4.23 -2.33
N SER A 15 -4.19 -4.08 -1.20
CA SER A 15 -3.04 -4.90 -0.84
C SER A 15 -3.34 -5.65 0.45
N LEU A 16 -3.19 -6.98 0.40
CA LEU A 16 -3.35 -7.84 1.57
C LEU A 16 -1.97 -8.32 1.98
N MET A 17 -1.51 -7.92 3.15
CA MET A 17 -0.21 -8.31 3.67
C MET A 17 -0.36 -9.21 4.88
N GLY A 18 0.28 -10.39 4.87
CA GLY A 18 0.14 -11.35 5.97
C GLY A 18 1.01 -12.59 5.85
N VAL A 19 0.68 -13.55 6.70
CA VAL A 19 1.33 -14.87 6.79
C VAL A 19 0.29 -15.99 6.81
N GLU A 20 0.72 -17.22 6.56
CA GLU A 20 -0.09 -18.41 6.81
C GLU A 20 0.24 -19.02 8.17
N LEU A 21 -0.79 -19.37 8.94
CA LEU A 21 -0.71 -19.97 10.26
C LEU A 21 -1.50 -21.30 10.30
N ALA A 22 -1.06 -22.24 11.13
CA ALA A 22 -1.79 -23.49 11.35
C ALA A 22 -3.07 -23.29 12.20
N GLN A 23 -3.12 -22.23 13.00
CA GLN A 23 -4.26 -21.87 13.86
C GLN A 23 -4.54 -20.38 13.74
N PRO A 24 -5.77 -19.93 13.96
CA PRO A 24 -6.08 -18.50 13.96
C PRO A 24 -5.37 -17.81 15.13
N LEU A 25 -4.90 -16.59 14.90
CA LEU A 25 -4.27 -15.75 15.91
C LEU A 25 -5.24 -14.65 16.34
N VAL A 26 -5.60 -14.64 17.62
CA VAL A 26 -6.48 -13.63 18.22
C VAL A 26 -5.73 -13.03 19.42
N SER A 27 -5.53 -11.73 19.40
CA SER A 27 -4.88 -10.97 20.48
C SER A 27 -5.34 -9.51 20.47
N ASP A 28 -5.17 -8.82 21.60
CA ASP A 28 -5.47 -7.38 21.68
C ASP A 28 -4.65 -6.56 20.69
N GLN A 29 -3.42 -6.96 20.43
CA GLN A 29 -2.56 -6.31 19.42
C GLN A 29 -3.08 -6.54 18.00
N ALA A 30 -3.53 -7.77 17.68
CA ALA A 30 -4.13 -8.07 16.38
C ALA A 30 -5.37 -7.20 16.13
N LEU A 31 -6.20 -7.03 17.16
CA LEU A 31 -7.38 -6.17 17.12
C LEU A 31 -6.98 -4.70 16.95
N ALA A 32 -6.05 -4.21 17.78
CA ALA A 32 -5.60 -2.80 17.75
C ALA A 32 -4.99 -2.39 16.40
N TYR A 33 -4.25 -3.30 15.76
CA TYR A 33 -3.64 -3.05 14.44
C TYR A 33 -4.53 -3.47 13.27
N ASN A 34 -5.76 -3.93 13.55
CA ASN A 34 -6.74 -4.35 12.55
C ASN A 34 -6.22 -5.47 11.63
N PHE A 35 -5.63 -6.51 12.24
CA PHE A 35 -5.35 -7.77 11.56
C PHE A 35 -6.53 -8.73 11.66
N THR A 36 -6.75 -9.52 10.62
CA THR A 36 -7.85 -10.47 10.51
C THR A 36 -7.34 -11.88 10.22
N ASN A 37 -8.16 -12.88 10.56
CA ASN A 37 -7.95 -14.26 10.16
C ASN A 37 -8.92 -14.61 9.04
N GLU A 38 -8.41 -15.09 7.91
CA GLU A 38 -9.19 -15.59 6.79
C GLU A 38 -8.90 -17.08 6.55
N GLY A 39 -9.88 -17.81 5.99
CA GLY A 39 -9.68 -19.20 5.62
C GLY A 39 -8.66 -19.36 4.49
N GLY A 40 -7.69 -20.25 4.69
CA GLY A 40 -6.73 -20.72 3.68
C GLY A 40 -6.98 -22.18 3.30
N VAL A 41 -6.11 -22.78 2.50
CA VAL A 41 -6.19 -24.20 2.15
C VAL A 41 -5.46 -25.03 3.23
N GLY A 42 -6.25 -25.54 4.20
CA GLY A 42 -5.68 -26.25 5.35
C GLY A 42 -4.89 -25.38 6.33
N SER A 43 -5.07 -24.05 6.24
CA SER A 43 -4.36 -23.07 7.05
C SER A 43 -5.28 -21.84 7.30
N TYR A 44 -4.77 -20.88 8.04
CA TYR A 44 -5.38 -19.56 8.23
C TYR A 44 -4.45 -18.49 7.67
N ARG A 45 -4.99 -17.57 6.89
CA ARG A 45 -4.28 -16.37 6.45
C ARG A 45 -4.49 -15.29 7.50
N PHE A 46 -3.45 -14.98 8.24
CA PHE A 46 -3.45 -13.85 9.18
C PHE A 46 -2.87 -12.64 8.47
N LEU A 47 -3.70 -11.64 8.23
CA LEU A 47 -3.37 -10.53 7.34
C LEU A 47 -4.02 -9.20 7.75
N LYS A 48 -3.49 -8.12 7.17
CA LYS A 48 -4.10 -6.79 7.18
C LYS A 48 -4.43 -6.36 5.75
N ASN A 49 -5.64 -5.82 5.57
CA ASN A 49 -6.01 -5.10 4.36
C ASN A 49 -5.41 -3.69 4.40
N ILE A 50 -4.85 -3.27 3.28
CA ILE A 50 -4.24 -1.96 3.06
C ILE A 50 -4.85 -1.42 1.78
N MET A 51 -5.18 -0.14 1.73
CA MET A 51 -5.54 0.50 0.48
C MET A 51 -4.32 0.51 -0.44
N GLY A 52 -4.39 -0.25 -1.53
CA GLY A 52 -3.26 -0.52 -2.42
C GLY A 52 -3.14 0.50 -3.57
N LEU A 53 -2.99 -0.03 -4.79
CA LEU A 53 -2.88 0.79 -6.01
C LEU A 53 -4.17 1.54 -6.38
N TRP A 54 -5.23 1.42 -5.59
CA TRP A 54 -6.46 2.21 -5.68
C TRP A 54 -6.15 3.72 -5.78
N LEU A 55 -5.19 4.23 -4.98
CA LEU A 55 -4.79 5.63 -5.03
C LEU A 55 -4.34 6.04 -6.44
N VAL A 56 -3.46 5.24 -7.05
CA VAL A 56 -2.94 5.52 -8.40
C VAL A 56 -4.03 5.33 -9.47
N GLN A 57 -4.87 4.30 -9.31
CA GLN A 57 -5.98 4.01 -10.23
C GLN A 57 -6.99 5.15 -10.26
N GLU A 58 -7.36 5.70 -9.11
CA GLU A 58 -8.29 6.80 -8.99
C GLU A 58 -7.69 8.14 -9.43
N CYS A 59 -6.40 8.37 -9.20
CA CYS A 59 -5.69 9.52 -9.80
C CYS A 59 -5.75 9.44 -11.33
N ARG A 60 -5.43 8.28 -11.92
CA ARG A 60 -5.52 8.05 -13.36
C ARG A 60 -6.96 8.28 -13.87
N ARG A 61 -7.98 7.79 -13.16
CA ARG A 61 -9.38 8.01 -13.49
C ARG A 61 -9.73 9.51 -13.49
N ALA A 62 -9.29 10.24 -12.46
CA ALA A 62 -9.54 11.69 -12.36
C ALA A 62 -8.93 12.45 -13.54
N TRP A 63 -7.69 12.15 -13.93
CA TRP A 63 -7.04 12.78 -15.09
C TRP A 63 -7.73 12.42 -16.41
N ARG A 64 -8.15 11.16 -16.59
CA ARG A 64 -8.89 10.75 -17.78
C ARG A 64 -10.21 11.51 -17.94
N LEU A 65 -10.93 11.78 -16.87
CA LEU A 65 -12.15 12.62 -16.88
C LEU A 65 -11.85 14.07 -17.29
N GLN A 66 -10.62 14.53 -17.11
CA GLN A 66 -10.14 15.84 -17.54
C GLN A 66 -9.54 15.82 -18.96
N GLY A 67 -9.69 14.71 -19.70
CA GLY A 67 -9.15 14.55 -21.06
C GLY A 67 -7.65 14.20 -21.13
N ARG A 68 -7.02 13.84 -20.00
CA ARG A 68 -5.62 13.43 -19.91
C ARG A 68 -5.51 11.94 -19.61
N ASP A 69 -5.26 11.15 -20.65
CA ASP A 69 -5.19 9.68 -20.51
C ASP A 69 -3.73 9.23 -20.44
N PHE A 70 -3.34 8.74 -19.28
CA PHE A 70 -2.01 8.17 -19.01
C PHE A 70 -2.08 6.65 -18.92
N SER A 71 -1.11 5.96 -19.49
CA SER A 71 -0.86 4.56 -19.14
C SER A 71 -0.20 4.44 -17.77
N TYR A 72 -0.27 3.26 -17.15
CA TYR A 72 0.44 3.03 -15.88
C TYR A 72 1.97 3.16 -16.04
N ALA A 73 2.53 2.73 -17.16
CA ALA A 73 3.95 2.88 -17.45
C ALA A 73 4.37 4.37 -17.52
N GLN A 74 3.56 5.23 -18.16
CA GLN A 74 3.82 6.67 -18.18
C GLN A 74 3.77 7.27 -16.77
N LEU A 75 2.77 6.90 -15.97
CA LEU A 75 2.66 7.39 -14.59
C LEU A 75 3.83 6.94 -13.72
N SER A 76 4.29 5.70 -13.87
CA SER A 76 5.47 5.20 -13.15
C SER A 76 6.74 5.93 -13.58
N GLY A 77 6.94 6.18 -14.88
CA GLY A 77 8.09 6.96 -15.36
C GLY A 77 8.08 8.41 -14.85
N LEU A 78 6.93 9.08 -14.87
CA LEU A 78 6.81 10.43 -14.29
C LEU A 78 7.09 10.43 -12.77
N ALA A 79 6.68 9.38 -12.06
CA ALA A 79 6.96 9.25 -10.64
C ALA A 79 8.45 8.97 -10.36
N GLU A 80 9.13 8.23 -11.23
CA GLU A 80 10.56 7.96 -11.10
C GLU A 80 11.40 9.24 -11.21
N GLU A 81 11.02 10.14 -12.09
CA GLU A 81 11.68 11.45 -12.30
C GLU A 81 11.36 12.48 -11.21
N ALA A 82 10.28 12.29 -10.44
CA ALA A 82 9.85 13.22 -9.40
C ALA A 82 10.79 13.17 -8.17
N ALA A 83 10.87 14.29 -7.43
CA ALA A 83 11.66 14.37 -6.21
C ALA A 83 11.15 13.38 -5.14
N PRO A 84 12.04 12.60 -4.50
CA PRO A 84 11.65 11.64 -3.47
C PRO A 84 11.18 12.34 -2.19
N PHE A 85 10.25 11.69 -1.50
CA PHE A 85 9.76 12.08 -0.17
C PHE A 85 9.30 13.54 -0.06
N SER A 86 8.72 14.09 -1.12
CA SER A 86 8.20 15.47 -1.12
C SER A 86 6.99 15.63 -0.19
N ALA A 87 6.19 14.60 -0.03
CA ALA A 87 5.09 14.48 0.93
C ALA A 87 4.75 12.99 1.13
N LEU A 88 4.00 12.68 2.18
CA LEU A 88 3.51 11.34 2.49
C LEU A 88 2.05 11.39 2.92
N VAL A 89 1.27 10.38 2.56
CA VAL A 89 -0.12 10.21 2.99
C VAL A 89 -0.28 8.88 3.72
N ASP A 90 -1.25 8.76 4.62
CA ASP A 90 -1.66 7.43 5.07
C ASP A 90 -2.62 6.83 4.03
N PRO A 91 -2.24 5.74 3.33
CA PRO A 91 -3.13 5.13 2.33
C PRO A 91 -4.49 4.73 2.90
N ASP A 92 -4.56 4.38 4.19
CA ASP A 92 -5.79 3.93 4.85
C ASP A 92 -6.63 5.10 5.43
N ASP A 93 -6.28 6.37 5.15
CA ASP A 93 -7.10 7.52 5.57
C ASP A 93 -8.49 7.45 4.89
N GLU A 94 -9.53 7.70 5.68
CA GLU A 94 -10.94 7.60 5.24
C GLU A 94 -11.25 8.47 4.01
N THR A 95 -10.53 9.57 3.84
CA THR A 95 -10.71 10.47 2.68
C THR A 95 -10.40 9.80 1.34
N PHE A 96 -9.66 8.68 1.33
CA PHE A 96 -9.31 7.95 0.12
C PHE A 96 -10.24 6.77 -0.22
N LEU A 97 -11.18 6.41 0.67
CA LEU A 97 -12.14 5.33 0.42
C LEU A 97 -13.12 5.66 -0.71
N ALA A 98 -13.62 6.89 -0.75
CA ALA A 98 -14.56 7.36 -1.77
C ALA A 98 -14.23 8.81 -2.17
N PRO A 99 -13.10 9.05 -2.83
CA PRO A 99 -12.50 10.39 -2.91
C PRO A 99 -13.22 11.34 -3.88
N GLY A 100 -14.10 10.85 -4.75
CA GLY A 100 -14.62 11.65 -5.88
C GLY A 100 -13.50 12.04 -6.87
N ASP A 101 -12.55 12.85 -6.42
CA ASP A 101 -11.29 13.19 -7.11
C ASP A 101 -10.11 12.88 -6.17
N MET A 102 -9.38 11.80 -6.46
CA MET A 102 -8.26 11.34 -5.64
C MET A 102 -7.10 12.34 -5.63
N VAL A 103 -6.84 13.02 -6.74
CA VAL A 103 -5.76 14.03 -6.83
C VAL A 103 -6.05 15.17 -5.88
N ALA A 104 -7.30 15.67 -5.90
CA ALA A 104 -7.75 16.69 -4.96
C ALA A 104 -7.70 16.21 -3.51
N GLY A 105 -8.05 14.93 -3.26
CA GLY A 105 -7.97 14.28 -1.94
C GLY A 105 -6.54 14.24 -1.40
N ILE A 106 -5.56 13.77 -2.20
CA ILE A 106 -4.14 13.74 -1.82
C ILE A 106 -3.63 15.16 -1.50
N ARG A 107 -3.96 16.13 -2.35
CA ARG A 107 -3.57 17.55 -2.13
C ARG A 107 -4.21 18.13 -0.86
N ALA A 108 -5.46 17.80 -0.58
CA ALA A 108 -6.15 18.24 0.63
C ALA A 108 -5.53 17.59 1.88
N TYR A 109 -5.16 16.30 1.80
CA TYR A 109 -4.44 15.62 2.88
C TYR A 109 -3.11 16.31 3.18
N CYS A 110 -2.27 16.55 2.17
CA CYS A 110 -0.99 17.24 2.35
C CYS A 110 -1.16 18.65 2.94
N ARG A 111 -2.18 19.39 2.48
CA ARG A 111 -2.49 20.73 3.06
C ARG A 111 -2.88 20.63 4.53
N ARG A 112 -3.75 19.68 4.90
CA ARG A 112 -4.21 19.45 6.28
C ARG A 112 -3.05 19.06 7.21
N THR A 113 -2.07 18.35 6.70
CA THR A 113 -0.89 17.88 7.45
C THR A 113 0.34 18.77 7.27
N GLU A 114 0.15 19.98 6.73
CA GLU A 114 1.20 21.00 6.56
C GLU A 114 2.41 20.52 5.77
N GLN A 115 2.19 19.63 4.79
CA GLN A 115 3.22 19.10 3.91
C GLN A 115 3.24 19.86 2.56
N HIS A 116 4.29 19.62 1.78
CA HIS A 116 4.35 20.07 0.40
C HIS A 116 3.14 19.53 -0.39
N ILE A 117 2.50 20.42 -1.16
CA ILE A 117 1.32 20.04 -1.96
C ILE A 117 1.79 19.56 -3.34
N PRO A 118 1.54 18.31 -3.71
CA PRO A 118 1.95 17.78 -5.01
C PRO A 118 1.36 18.60 -6.16
N ASP A 119 2.21 19.10 -7.06
CA ASP A 119 1.84 20.03 -8.14
C ASP A 119 1.70 19.36 -9.50
N SER A 120 2.40 18.24 -9.74
CA SER A 120 2.42 17.49 -10.98
C SER A 120 1.93 16.05 -10.82
N GLU A 121 1.62 15.39 -11.93
CA GLU A 121 1.18 13.99 -11.96
C GLU A 121 2.25 13.05 -11.38
N GLY A 122 3.52 13.27 -11.76
CA GLY A 122 4.64 12.48 -11.29
C GLY A 122 4.79 12.57 -9.77
N VAL A 123 4.72 13.77 -9.20
CA VAL A 123 4.81 13.98 -7.75
C VAL A 123 3.62 13.32 -7.03
N VAL A 124 2.40 13.47 -7.55
CA VAL A 124 1.21 12.81 -6.96
C VAL A 124 1.36 11.29 -6.92
N VAL A 125 1.79 10.69 -8.03
CA VAL A 125 1.97 9.23 -8.10
C VAL A 125 3.12 8.79 -7.21
N ARG A 126 4.22 9.51 -7.19
CA ARG A 126 5.36 9.19 -6.31
C ARG A 126 4.97 9.22 -4.84
N VAL A 127 4.27 10.26 -4.40
CA VAL A 127 3.71 10.36 -3.03
C VAL A 127 2.86 9.13 -2.71
N ALA A 128 1.97 8.71 -3.62
CA ALA A 128 1.14 7.53 -3.41
C ALA A 128 1.97 6.24 -3.29
N LEU A 129 2.97 6.03 -4.16
CA LEU A 129 3.80 4.81 -4.17
C LEU A 129 4.75 4.74 -2.96
N GLU A 130 5.41 5.84 -2.60
CA GLU A 130 6.27 5.91 -1.42
C GLU A 130 5.47 5.71 -0.13
N SER A 131 4.30 6.33 -0.05
CA SER A 131 3.38 6.16 1.09
C SER A 131 2.93 4.71 1.23
N LEU A 132 2.63 4.04 0.11
CA LEU A 132 2.23 2.64 0.11
C LEU A 132 3.38 1.72 0.55
N ALA A 133 4.59 1.95 0.07
CA ALA A 133 5.78 1.18 0.49
C ALA A 133 6.07 1.36 2.00
N LEU A 134 5.98 2.57 2.51
CA LEU A 134 6.13 2.84 3.96
C LEU A 134 4.99 2.21 4.78
N LYS A 135 3.77 2.14 4.23
CA LYS A 135 2.66 1.43 4.87
C LYS A 135 2.94 -0.07 4.94
N TYR A 136 3.50 -0.68 3.88
CA TYR A 136 3.93 -2.07 3.91
C TYR A 136 4.99 -2.32 4.98
N ARG A 137 5.97 -1.43 5.11
CA ARG A 137 6.98 -1.51 6.18
C ARG A 137 6.33 -1.46 7.56
N TRP A 138 5.43 -0.50 7.80
CA TRP A 138 4.72 -0.39 9.06
C TRP A 138 3.92 -1.68 9.36
N VAL A 139 3.22 -2.23 8.38
CA VAL A 139 2.45 -3.48 8.55
C VAL A 139 3.39 -4.65 8.84
N LEU A 140 4.54 -4.74 8.16
CA LEU A 140 5.56 -5.76 8.43
C LEU A 140 6.03 -5.71 9.89
N GLU A 141 6.38 -4.52 10.38
CA GLU A 141 6.84 -4.33 11.75
C GLU A 141 5.77 -4.75 12.78
N ARG A 142 4.49 -4.41 12.53
CA ARG A 142 3.37 -4.84 13.39
C ARG A 142 3.15 -6.34 13.31
N LEU A 143 3.27 -6.93 12.13
CA LEU A 143 3.15 -8.38 11.94
C LEU A 143 4.25 -9.13 12.70
N GLU A 144 5.51 -8.67 12.60
CA GLU A 144 6.65 -9.22 13.34
C GLU A 144 6.46 -9.11 14.87
N GLU A 145 5.96 -7.96 15.35
CA GLU A 145 5.65 -7.74 16.76
C GLU A 145 4.61 -8.74 17.28
N ILE A 146 3.50 -8.92 16.55
CA ILE A 146 2.44 -9.87 16.93
C ILE A 146 2.94 -11.32 16.91
N LEU A 147 3.75 -11.67 15.91
CA LEU A 147 4.30 -13.02 15.75
C LEU A 147 5.47 -13.33 16.68
N GLY A 148 6.09 -12.31 17.29
CA GLY A 148 7.30 -12.46 18.12
C GLY A 148 8.52 -12.94 17.36
N ARG A 149 8.58 -12.72 16.02
CA ARG A 149 9.69 -13.18 15.16
C ARG A 149 9.89 -12.28 13.95
N ARG A 150 11.10 -12.29 13.41
CA ARG A 150 11.45 -11.58 12.18
C ARG A 150 10.99 -12.33 10.93
N LEU A 151 10.64 -11.55 9.92
CA LEU A 151 10.29 -12.01 8.57
C LEU A 151 11.32 -11.41 7.60
N SER A 152 12.12 -12.24 6.97
CA SER A 152 13.24 -11.79 6.13
C SER A 152 12.95 -11.80 4.63
N VAL A 153 11.77 -12.29 4.24
CA VAL A 153 11.36 -12.37 2.83
C VAL A 153 9.93 -11.88 2.67
N ILE A 154 9.69 -11.02 1.68
CA ILE A 154 8.36 -10.60 1.25
C ILE A 154 8.11 -11.18 -0.14
N HIS A 155 7.09 -12.01 -0.29
CA HIS A 155 6.60 -12.48 -1.58
C HIS A 155 5.49 -11.57 -2.08
N ILE A 156 5.75 -10.83 -3.16
CA ILE A 156 4.72 -9.98 -3.77
C ILE A 156 4.08 -10.75 -4.92
N VAL A 157 2.74 -10.80 -4.92
CA VAL A 157 1.93 -11.44 -5.97
C VAL A 157 0.82 -10.49 -6.43
N GLY A 158 0.15 -10.82 -7.53
CA GLY A 158 -0.95 -10.02 -8.07
C GLY A 158 -0.49 -8.99 -9.11
N GLY A 159 -1.42 -8.16 -9.57
CA GLY A 159 -1.16 -7.19 -10.66
C GLY A 159 -0.17 -6.10 -10.30
N GLY A 160 0.02 -5.82 -9.00
CA GLY A 160 0.94 -4.80 -8.50
C GLY A 160 2.41 -5.07 -8.80
N ILE A 161 2.79 -6.34 -9.09
CA ILE A 161 4.16 -6.69 -9.50
C ILE A 161 4.59 -6.02 -10.80
N GLN A 162 3.64 -5.57 -11.63
CA GLN A 162 3.93 -4.84 -12.87
C GLN A 162 4.39 -3.40 -12.61
N ASN A 163 4.22 -2.89 -11.39
CA ASN A 163 4.77 -1.61 -10.97
C ASN A 163 6.15 -1.84 -10.34
N GLU A 164 7.18 -1.83 -11.19
CA GLU A 164 8.58 -2.07 -10.78
C GLU A 164 9.04 -1.05 -9.74
N LEU A 165 8.61 0.20 -9.86
CA LEU A 165 8.97 1.27 -8.93
C LEU A 165 8.43 0.99 -7.51
N LEU A 166 7.16 0.54 -7.39
CA LEU A 166 6.61 0.11 -6.09
C LEU A 166 7.35 -1.09 -5.53
N CYS A 167 7.68 -2.08 -6.37
CA CYS A 167 8.46 -3.25 -5.95
C CYS A 167 9.84 -2.83 -5.42
N GLN A 168 10.51 -1.90 -6.11
CA GLN A 168 11.81 -1.37 -5.68
C GLN A 168 11.71 -0.60 -4.37
N PHE A 169 10.67 0.22 -4.17
CA PHE A 169 10.47 0.93 -2.91
C PHE A 169 10.11 0.00 -1.74
N THR A 170 9.55 -1.17 -2.04
CA THR A 170 9.16 -2.17 -1.04
C THR A 170 10.34 -3.04 -0.59
N ALA A 171 11.36 -3.20 -1.43
CA ALA A 171 12.55 -4.00 -1.16
C ALA A 171 13.53 -3.29 -0.23
#